data_fc2a15f83f64ecb22f7ad198df6805a1
#
_entry.id   fc2a15f83f64ecb22f7ad198df6805a1
#
_cell.length_a   1.000
_cell.length_b   1.000
_cell.length_c   1.000
_cell.angle_alpha   90.00
_cell.angle_beta   90.00
_cell.angle_gamma   90.00
#
_symmetry.space_group_name_H-M   'P 1'
#
loop_
_entity.id
_entity.type
_entity.pdbx_description
1 polymer ?
#
loop_
_entity_poly.entity_id
_entity_poly.type
_entity_poly.pdbx_seq_one_letter_code
_entity_poly.pdbx_strand_id
1 'polypeptide(L)'
;MGVSVHVAHLPSPYRGWFDIERSQAVYDFDLTPVEQVVVLAHELGHAHHQHACEDNPDHERLADIYAARLLIHPEDYARAERVSHDLEHIADELGVTPELISTYQTHCLTRLRGVTYAAPKMGVGQWRFRSAHA
;
A
#
# COMPACT_ATOMS: atom_id res chain seq x y z
N MET A 1 -1.94 0.03 16.31
CA MET A 1 -0.77 -0.78 16.00
C MET A 1 0.48 -0.41 16.81
N GLY A 2 0.59 0.76 17.33
CA GLY A 2 1.69 1.17 18.20
C GLY A 2 3.05 1.20 17.51
N VAL A 3 3.08 1.58 16.24
CA VAL A 3 4.33 1.66 15.49
C VAL A 3 4.79 3.11 15.45
N SER A 4 6.05 3.34 15.81
CA SER A 4 6.67 4.65 15.64
C SER A 4 7.31 4.74 14.25
N VAL A 5 7.34 5.95 13.69
CA VAL A 5 7.84 6.19 12.34
C VAL A 5 9.07 7.08 12.41
N HIS A 6 10.11 6.67 11.70
CA HIS A 6 11.38 7.37 11.69
C HIS A 6 11.90 7.54 10.27
N VAL A 7 12.70 8.58 10.04
CA VAL A 7 13.34 8.81 8.76
C VAL A 7 14.85 8.71 8.98
N ALA A 8 15.55 8.11 8.02
CA ALA A 8 17.00 7.93 8.11
C ALA A 8 17.60 7.80 6.72
N HIS A 9 18.91 7.93 6.63
CA HIS A 9 19.63 7.58 5.41
C HIS A 9 19.87 6.08 5.42
N LEU A 10 19.15 5.36 4.55
CA LEU A 10 19.28 3.91 4.49
C LEU A 10 20.31 3.54 3.42
N PRO A 11 21.07 2.46 3.65
CA PRO A 11 21.98 1.98 2.62
C PRO A 11 21.22 1.45 1.42
N SER A 12 21.70 1.79 0.21
CA SER A 12 21.08 1.25 -1.01
C SER A 12 21.19 -0.27 -1.01
N PRO A 13 20.17 -1.00 -1.46
CA PRO A 13 18.97 -0.52 -2.15
C PRO A 13 17.75 -0.30 -1.25
N TYR A 14 17.94 -0.22 0.04
CA TYR A 14 16.82 -0.15 0.98
C TYR A 14 16.12 1.20 0.89
N ARG A 15 14.80 1.17 0.85
CA ARG A 15 13.97 2.36 0.83
C ARG A 15 13.20 2.49 2.14
N GLY A 16 13.01 1.38 2.85
CA GLY A 16 12.40 1.36 4.16
C GLY A 16 12.63 0.02 4.81
N TRP A 17 12.39 -0.06 6.10
CA TRP A 17 12.38 -1.34 6.79
C TRP A 17 11.53 -1.23 8.04
N PHE A 18 11.15 -2.38 8.58
CA PHE A 18 10.38 -2.47 9.80
C PHE A 18 11.17 -3.29 10.83
N ASP A 19 11.33 -2.71 12.02
CA ASP A 19 11.98 -3.39 13.14
C ASP A 19 10.89 -3.90 14.07
N ILE A 20 10.71 -5.23 14.08
CA ILE A 20 9.61 -5.83 14.83
C ILE A 20 9.86 -5.74 16.35
N GLU A 21 11.12 -5.79 16.78
CA GLU A 21 11.43 -5.74 18.21
C GLU A 21 11.15 -4.36 18.79
N ARG A 22 11.41 -3.31 18.03
CA ARG A 22 11.19 -1.93 18.47
C ARG A 22 9.88 -1.35 18.02
N SER A 23 9.14 -2.08 17.20
CA SER A 23 7.92 -1.57 16.54
C SER A 23 8.17 -0.25 15.84
N GLN A 24 9.20 -0.21 15.02
CA GLN A 24 9.60 1.01 14.30
C GLN A 24 9.57 0.77 12.81
N ALA A 25 8.91 1.67 12.09
CA ALA A 25 8.99 1.73 10.63
C ALA A 25 9.95 2.86 10.27
N VAL A 26 10.90 2.57 9.39
CA VAL A 26 11.91 3.54 8.96
C VAL A 26 11.81 3.68 7.45
N TYR A 27 11.86 4.93 6.95
CA TYR A 27 11.91 5.15 5.50
C TYR A 27 13.11 6.03 5.16
N ASP A 28 13.56 5.89 3.91
CA ASP A 28 14.73 6.61 3.47
C ASP A 28 14.47 8.10 3.28
N PHE A 29 15.44 8.91 3.68
CA PHE A 29 15.35 10.36 3.65
C PHE A 29 15.12 10.92 2.24
N ASP A 30 15.65 10.25 1.20
CA ASP A 30 15.63 10.77 -0.16
C ASP A 30 14.36 10.44 -0.95
N LEU A 31 13.36 9.81 -0.33
CA LEU A 31 12.13 9.46 -1.02
C LEU A 31 11.27 10.70 -1.31
N THR A 32 10.59 10.69 -2.46
CA THR A 32 9.58 11.71 -2.75
C THR A 32 8.40 11.55 -1.79
N PRO A 33 7.55 12.60 -1.60
CA PRO A 33 6.40 12.46 -0.72
C PRO A 33 5.49 11.29 -1.06
N VAL A 34 5.26 11.01 -2.34
CA VAL A 34 4.46 9.86 -2.76
C VAL A 34 5.13 8.56 -2.36
N GLU A 35 6.44 8.47 -2.61
CA GLU A 35 7.20 7.27 -2.23
C GLU A 35 7.21 7.06 -0.72
N GLN A 36 7.29 8.14 0.06
CA GLN A 36 7.25 8.04 1.51
C GLN A 36 5.96 7.38 1.99
N VAL A 37 4.83 7.81 1.44
CA VAL A 37 3.54 7.26 1.83
C VAL A 37 3.45 5.76 1.50
N VAL A 38 3.88 5.40 0.29
CA VAL A 38 3.81 4.01 -0.16
C VAL A 38 4.75 3.12 0.64
N VAL A 39 5.99 3.59 0.86
CA VAL A 39 6.96 2.81 1.63
C VAL A 39 6.50 2.63 3.07
N LEU A 40 5.97 3.69 3.70
CA LEU A 40 5.45 3.57 5.06
C LEU A 40 4.30 2.57 5.14
N ALA A 41 3.37 2.61 4.18
CA ALA A 41 2.26 1.67 4.16
C ALA A 41 2.75 0.23 4.01
N HIS A 42 3.78 0.03 3.20
CA HIS A 42 4.41 -1.28 3.02
C HIS A 42 5.02 -1.77 4.34
N GLU A 43 5.77 -0.89 5.03
CA GLU A 43 6.37 -1.28 6.31
C GLU A 43 5.31 -1.52 7.38
N LEU A 44 4.21 -0.79 7.36
CA LEU A 44 3.08 -1.08 8.22
C LEU A 44 2.46 -2.45 7.91
N GLY A 45 2.53 -2.87 6.65
CA GLY A 45 2.10 -4.21 6.26
C GLY A 45 2.93 -5.29 6.94
N HIS A 46 4.25 -5.10 6.99
CA HIS A 46 5.11 -6.01 7.74
C HIS A 46 4.75 -6.03 9.22
N ALA A 47 4.48 -4.86 9.80
CA ALA A 47 4.05 -4.77 11.19
C ALA A 47 2.73 -5.50 11.41
N HIS A 48 1.77 -5.32 10.52
CA HIS A 48 0.47 -5.96 10.62
C HIS A 48 0.59 -7.48 10.60
N HIS A 49 1.45 -8.02 9.75
CA HIS A 49 1.68 -9.46 9.63
C HIS A 49 2.77 -9.97 10.58
N GLN A 50 3.36 -9.08 11.37
CA GLN A 50 4.43 -9.40 12.33
C GLN A 50 5.64 -10.04 11.66
N HIS A 51 6.00 -9.53 10.50
CA HIS A 51 7.17 -10.02 9.76
C HIS A 51 8.46 -9.48 10.35
N ALA A 52 9.47 -10.34 10.45
CA ALA A 52 10.81 -9.88 10.75
C ALA A 52 11.40 -9.16 9.53
N CYS A 53 12.44 -8.36 9.76
CA CYS A 53 13.11 -7.65 8.67
C CYS A 53 14.02 -8.63 7.92
N GLU A 54 13.48 -9.29 6.92
CA GLU A 54 14.22 -10.26 6.13
C GLU A 54 13.63 -10.33 4.72
N ASP A 55 14.46 -10.73 3.76
CA ASP A 55 14.04 -10.82 2.37
C ASP A 55 13.24 -12.12 2.17
N ASN A 56 11.94 -12.00 2.25
CA ASN A 56 11.03 -13.12 1.99
C ASN A 56 10.01 -12.64 0.95
N PRO A 57 10.02 -13.18 -0.28
CA PRO A 57 9.13 -12.69 -1.34
C PRO A 57 7.65 -12.78 -0.98
N ASP A 58 7.24 -13.79 -0.22
CA ASP A 58 5.85 -13.91 0.19
C ASP A 58 5.46 -12.81 1.18
N HIS A 59 6.37 -12.50 2.12
CA HIS A 59 6.15 -11.41 3.07
C HIS A 59 6.09 -10.07 2.35
N GLU A 60 6.97 -9.86 1.35
CA GLU A 60 6.97 -8.63 0.58
C GLU A 60 5.67 -8.46 -0.18
N ARG A 61 5.17 -9.54 -0.79
CA ARG A 61 3.90 -9.49 -1.50
C ARG A 61 2.74 -9.15 -0.57
N LEU A 62 2.70 -9.76 0.61
CA LEU A 62 1.65 -9.47 1.59
C LEU A 62 1.70 -8.02 2.06
N ALA A 63 2.91 -7.48 2.26
CA ALA A 63 3.07 -6.08 2.63
C ALA A 63 2.61 -5.15 1.51
N ASP A 64 2.90 -5.48 0.26
CA ASP A 64 2.44 -4.70 -0.89
C ASP A 64 0.91 -4.71 -0.99
N ILE A 65 0.30 -5.87 -0.80
CA ILE A 65 -1.17 -5.99 -0.83
C ILE A 65 -1.79 -5.17 0.29
N TYR A 66 -1.20 -5.22 1.48
CA TYR A 66 -1.66 -4.42 2.61
C TYR A 66 -1.61 -2.93 2.27
N ALA A 67 -0.47 -2.48 1.71
CA ALA A 67 -0.29 -1.08 1.34
C ALA A 67 -1.33 -0.65 0.30
N ALA A 68 -1.56 -1.49 -0.71
CA ALA A 68 -2.53 -1.18 -1.75
C ALA A 68 -3.94 -1.04 -1.17
N ARG A 69 -4.34 -1.95 -0.29
CA ARG A 69 -5.66 -1.89 0.32
C ARG A 69 -5.81 -0.73 1.28
N LEU A 70 -4.72 -0.35 1.94
CA LEU A 70 -4.74 0.77 2.88
C LEU A 70 -4.85 2.11 2.16
N LEU A 71 -4.11 2.28 1.07
CA LEU A 71 -3.97 3.58 0.42
C LEU A 71 -4.95 3.81 -0.72
N ILE A 72 -5.49 2.76 -1.34
CA ILE A 72 -6.35 2.90 -2.50
C ILE A 72 -7.78 2.61 -2.11
N HIS A 73 -8.60 3.66 -2.16
CA HIS A 73 -10.03 3.53 -1.91
C HIS A 73 -10.71 3.06 -3.20
N PRO A 74 -11.57 2.03 -3.14
CA PRO A 74 -12.18 1.47 -4.36
C PRO A 74 -12.93 2.48 -5.22
N GLU A 75 -13.64 3.42 -4.60
CA GLU A 75 -14.39 4.41 -5.36
C GLU A 75 -13.49 5.40 -6.07
N ASP A 76 -12.38 5.78 -5.43
CA ASP A 76 -11.40 6.66 -6.05
C ASP A 76 -10.72 5.97 -7.23
N TYR A 77 -10.38 4.69 -7.05
CA TYR A 77 -9.81 3.90 -8.13
C TYR A 77 -10.77 3.81 -9.32
N ALA A 78 -12.02 3.50 -9.05
CA ALA A 78 -13.02 3.37 -10.13
C ALA A 78 -13.19 4.69 -10.88
N ARG A 79 -13.18 5.80 -10.17
CA ARG A 79 -13.30 7.12 -10.78
C ARG A 79 -12.11 7.43 -11.67
N ALA A 80 -10.90 7.16 -11.20
CA ALA A 80 -9.68 7.41 -11.97
C ALA A 80 -9.63 6.51 -13.20
N GLU A 81 -9.99 5.24 -13.05
CA GLU A 81 -9.94 4.29 -14.16
C GLU A 81 -10.92 4.66 -15.28
N ARG A 82 -12.06 5.25 -14.92
CA ARG A 82 -13.03 5.69 -15.93
C ARG A 82 -12.48 6.80 -16.85
N VAL A 83 -11.54 7.59 -16.34
CA VAL A 83 -10.92 8.65 -17.13
C VAL A 83 -9.81 8.07 -18.02
N SER A 84 -8.98 7.19 -17.47
CA SER A 84 -7.87 6.60 -18.23
C SER A 84 -7.45 5.28 -17.57
N HIS A 85 -7.05 4.32 -18.41
CA HIS A 85 -6.52 3.04 -17.94
C HIS A 85 -5.00 3.09 -17.75
N ASP A 86 -4.38 4.22 -18.04
CA ASP A 86 -2.94 4.36 -17.88
C ASP A 86 -2.55 4.33 -16.40
N LEU A 87 -1.58 3.47 -16.06
CA LEU A 87 -1.18 3.28 -14.67
C LEU A 87 -0.64 4.57 -14.05
N GLU A 88 0.13 5.34 -14.83
CA GLU A 88 0.68 6.59 -14.30
C GLU A 88 -0.40 7.62 -14.03
N HIS A 89 -1.40 7.69 -14.89
CA HIS A 89 -2.53 8.58 -14.66
C HIS A 89 -3.27 8.21 -13.38
N ILE A 90 -3.57 6.92 -13.22
CA ILE A 90 -4.30 6.46 -12.03
C ILE A 90 -3.47 6.71 -10.78
N ALA A 91 -2.18 6.42 -10.85
CA ALA A 91 -1.27 6.65 -9.72
C ALA A 91 -1.23 8.11 -9.31
N ASP A 92 -1.12 9.01 -10.30
CA ASP A 92 -1.09 10.45 -10.02
C ASP A 92 -2.39 10.91 -9.37
N GLU A 93 -3.53 10.42 -9.85
CA GLU A 93 -4.82 10.81 -9.30
C GLU A 93 -4.99 10.34 -7.86
N LEU A 94 -4.43 9.19 -7.52
CA LEU A 94 -4.60 8.61 -6.19
C LEU A 94 -3.45 8.92 -5.25
N GLY A 95 -2.39 9.57 -5.73
CA GLY A 95 -1.25 9.92 -4.89
C GLY A 95 -0.42 8.73 -4.46
N VAL A 96 -0.30 7.73 -5.32
CA VAL A 96 0.50 6.53 -5.05
C VAL A 96 1.39 6.24 -6.25
N THR A 97 2.17 5.16 -6.18
CA THR A 97 3.07 4.80 -7.27
C THR A 97 2.36 3.92 -8.30
N PRO A 98 2.80 3.92 -9.57
CA PRO A 98 2.24 3.01 -10.57
C PRO A 98 2.39 1.55 -10.19
N GLU A 99 3.48 1.19 -9.52
CA GLU A 99 3.69 -0.18 -9.05
C GLU A 99 2.60 -0.60 -8.07
N LEU A 100 2.19 0.31 -7.19
CA LEU A 100 1.13 0.00 -6.24
C LEU A 100 -0.21 -0.17 -6.93
N ILE A 101 -0.48 0.62 -7.98
CA ILE A 101 -1.69 0.43 -8.79
C ILE A 101 -1.68 -0.96 -9.42
N SER A 102 -0.54 -1.40 -9.94
CA SER A 102 -0.42 -2.74 -10.51
C SER A 102 -0.72 -3.82 -9.48
N THR A 103 -0.19 -3.67 -8.26
CA THR A 103 -0.47 -4.58 -7.15
C THR A 103 -1.98 -4.61 -6.84
N TYR A 104 -2.60 -3.44 -6.81
CA TYR A 104 -4.02 -3.33 -6.54
C TYR A 104 -4.84 -4.08 -7.60
N GLN A 105 -4.51 -3.87 -8.87
CA GLN A 105 -5.21 -4.54 -9.97
C GLN A 105 -5.05 -6.05 -9.91
N THR A 106 -3.86 -6.52 -9.58
CA THR A 106 -3.57 -7.96 -9.57
C THR A 106 -4.20 -8.67 -8.39
N HIS A 107 -4.21 -8.05 -7.22
CA HIS A 107 -4.55 -8.75 -5.98
C HIS A 107 -5.80 -8.25 -5.28
N CYS A 108 -6.28 -7.08 -5.62
CA CYS A 108 -7.37 -6.44 -4.87
C CYS A 108 -8.67 -6.27 -5.65
N LEU A 109 -8.61 -6.42 -6.97
CA LEU A 109 -9.80 -6.33 -7.80
C LEU A 109 -10.32 -7.72 -8.14
N THR A 110 -11.64 -7.83 -8.21
CA THR A 110 -12.31 -9.06 -8.62
C THR A 110 -13.16 -8.77 -9.84
N ARG A 111 -13.05 -9.60 -10.88
CA ARG A 111 -13.87 -9.47 -12.08
C ARG A 111 -14.88 -10.60 -12.10
N LEU A 112 -16.15 -10.23 -12.33
CA LEU A 112 -17.22 -11.18 -12.40
C LEU A 112 -18.19 -10.73 -13.50
N ARG A 113 -18.37 -11.58 -14.52
CA ARG A 113 -19.26 -11.27 -15.66
C ARG A 113 -18.91 -9.95 -16.34
N GLY A 114 -17.62 -9.67 -16.46
CA GLY A 114 -17.16 -8.43 -17.09
C GLY A 114 -17.20 -7.20 -16.22
N VAL A 115 -17.67 -7.33 -14.98
CA VAL A 115 -17.70 -6.23 -14.03
C VAL A 115 -16.56 -6.39 -13.05
N THR A 116 -15.93 -5.27 -12.68
CA THR A 116 -14.82 -5.27 -11.75
C THR A 116 -15.29 -4.81 -10.37
N TYR A 117 -14.94 -5.59 -9.36
CA TYR A 117 -15.26 -5.27 -7.97
C TYR A 117 -13.98 -5.16 -7.16
N ALA A 118 -13.93 -4.19 -6.24
CA ALA A 118 -12.83 -4.10 -5.31
C ALA A 118 -13.06 -5.05 -4.14
N ALA A 119 -11.97 -5.64 -3.64
CA ALA A 119 -12.04 -6.44 -2.43
C ALA A 119 -12.36 -5.55 -1.23
N PRO A 120 -12.96 -6.11 -0.17
CA PRO A 120 -13.21 -5.33 1.04
C PRO A 120 -11.91 -4.78 1.60
N LYS A 121 -11.99 -3.58 2.18
CA LYS A 121 -10.82 -2.98 2.81
C LYS A 121 -10.44 -3.77 4.04
N MET A 122 -9.16 -3.83 4.29
CA MET A 122 -8.64 -4.52 5.46
C MET A 122 -8.89 -3.72 6.71
N GLY A 123 -9.05 -4.38 7.74
CA GLY A 123 -9.33 -3.82 8.99
C GLY A 123 -10.72 -3.63 9.17
N VAL A 124 -11.07 -3.94 9.04
CA VAL A 124 -12.04 -3.63 9.31
C VAL A 124 -12.95 -4.01 9.29
N GLY A 125 -13.11 -4.26 9.36
CA GLY A 125 -13.98 -4.59 9.35
C GLY A 125 -14.66 -4.12 8.88
N GLN A 126 -14.55 -3.82 8.81
CA GLN A 126 -14.90 -3.24 8.32
C GLN A 126 -15.16 -2.00 8.46
N TRP A 127 -14.56 -1.32 8.40
CA TRP A 127 -14.96 -0.03 8.47
C TRP A 127 -15.53 0.44 7.25
N ARG A 128 -16.08 0.96 7.30
CA ARG A 128 -16.40 1.40 6.19
C ARG A 128 -16.59 2.57 6.10
N PHE A 129 -16.07 3.00 6.01
CA PHE A 129 -15.71 3.77 5.74
C PHE A 129 -15.68 4.64 5.32
N ARG A 130 -15.31 5.06 5.42
CA ARG A 130 -15.03 5.97 5.12
C ARG A 130 -15.38 6.45 4.19
N SER A 131 -15.65 6.21 4.16
CA SER A 131 -15.92 6.34 3.28
C SER A 131 -16.16 6.31 2.77
N ALA A 132 -16.13 6.15 2.89
CA ALA A 132 -16.26 5.86 2.30
C ALA A 132 -16.18 5.62 2.05
N HIS A 133 -16.07 5.48 2.25
CA HIS A 133 -15.88 5.12 1.93
C HIS A 133 -15.64 4.64 1.93
N ALA A 134 -15.30 4.35 2.12
CA ALA A 134 -15.12 3.74 2.08
C ALA A 134 -15.17 3.59 2.21
#